data_247c510dd95f4eaff8616b006f84a1a0
#
_entry.id   247c510dd95f4eaff8616b006f84a1a0
#
_cell.length_a   1.000
_cell.length_b   1.000
_cell.length_c   1.000
_cell.angle_alpha   90.00
_cell.angle_beta   90.00
_cell.angle_gamma   90.00
#
_symmetry.space_group_name_H-M   'P 1'
#
loop_
_entity.id
_entity.type
_entity.pdbx_description
1 polymer ?
#
loop_
_entity_poly.entity_id
_entity_poly.type
_entity_poly.pdbx_seq_one_letter_code
_entity_poly.pdbx_strand_id
1 'polypeptide(L)'
;MKNSVFLLLAGCLCVAASGQEASITHNSNLRSSPSSGSKVVGHLAEGSAVTILSKYPNQGYVRVQSADDTTGWVWGKNLGEAEAPSSGPGSPAGLAARVAPGARAGDVHIYPNTQETPGKGDPSVTQSNIAKNICNKNWSTDSVRPSDSVTNKIKTETMKAYGFTDAANHYELDHLVSLQNGGCPDCVENLWPEAYGDPQHPMTQDQRAAWNKKNPGSSAILPGSLEKDVVENHVHDEICRDVRNAKMSTYAKKYPATVTVTLERGQEILATDWYGCYQKMMSGNQPCA
;
A
#
# COMPACT_ATOMS: atom_id res chain seq x y z
N MET A 1 9.82 -58.61 21.90
CA MET A 1 9.32 -57.66 20.88
C MET A 1 8.83 -56.43 21.64
N LYS A 2 9.61 -55.33 21.62
CA LYS A 2 9.27 -54.09 22.32
C LYS A 2 8.88 -53.06 21.27
N ASN A 3 7.60 -52.67 21.24
CA ASN A 3 7.09 -51.63 20.37
C ASN A 3 7.36 -50.27 21.01
N SER A 4 8.22 -49.45 20.40
CA SER A 4 8.38 -48.05 20.77
C SER A 4 7.44 -47.18 19.90
N VAL A 5 6.49 -46.54 20.56
CA VAL A 5 5.62 -45.53 19.96
C VAL A 5 6.35 -44.18 19.95
N PHE A 6 6.69 -43.69 18.80
CA PHE A 6 7.21 -42.31 18.61
C PHE A 6 6.02 -41.35 18.59
N LEU A 7 5.93 -40.49 19.58
CA LEU A 7 4.98 -39.39 19.65
C LEU A 7 5.59 -38.20 18.92
N LEU A 8 5.06 -37.86 17.71
CA LEU A 8 5.39 -36.65 16.98
C LEU A 8 4.65 -35.46 17.62
N LEU A 9 5.38 -34.62 18.36
CA LEU A 9 4.88 -33.30 18.75
C LEU A 9 4.93 -32.40 17.51
N ALA A 10 3.76 -32.08 16.96
CA ALA A 10 3.60 -31.01 15.99
C ALA A 10 3.70 -29.65 16.71
N GLY A 11 4.87 -29.03 16.67
CA GLY A 11 5.05 -27.67 17.15
C GLY A 11 4.37 -26.69 16.20
N CYS A 12 3.29 -26.08 16.65
CA CYS A 12 2.67 -24.96 15.96
C CYS A 12 3.62 -23.74 16.07
N LEU A 13 4.37 -23.45 15.02
CA LEU A 13 5.12 -22.19 14.90
C LEU A 13 4.10 -21.08 14.64
N CYS A 14 3.66 -20.40 15.70
CA CYS A 14 3.05 -19.09 15.57
C CYS A 14 4.10 -18.11 15.07
N VAL A 15 4.02 -17.75 13.78
CA VAL A 15 4.77 -16.61 13.25
C VAL A 15 4.11 -15.35 13.81
N ALA A 16 4.70 -14.78 14.86
CA ALA A 16 4.31 -13.49 15.38
C ALA A 16 4.65 -12.44 14.31
N ALA A 17 3.64 -11.73 13.82
CA ALA A 17 3.84 -10.50 13.04
C ALA A 17 4.54 -9.49 13.96
N SER A 18 5.81 -9.20 13.70
CA SER A 18 6.61 -8.25 14.49
C SER A 18 6.22 -6.81 14.11
N GLY A 19 5.12 -6.31 14.68
CA GLY A 19 4.84 -4.87 14.71
C GLY A 19 5.80 -4.18 15.67
N GLN A 20 6.10 -2.90 15.42
CA GLN A 20 6.90 -2.11 16.36
C GLN A 20 6.11 -1.94 17.66
N GLU A 21 6.71 -2.29 18.79
CA GLU A 21 6.09 -2.08 20.10
C GLU A 21 6.31 -0.65 20.58
N ALA A 22 5.33 -0.11 21.29
CA ALA A 22 5.39 1.17 21.98
C ALA A 22 4.70 1.07 23.34
N SER A 23 5.02 1.99 24.25
CA SER A 23 4.34 2.13 25.53
C SER A 23 3.40 3.34 25.51
N ILE A 24 2.30 3.26 26.25
CA ILE A 24 1.40 4.39 26.47
C ILE A 24 1.98 5.28 27.58
N THR A 25 2.24 6.56 27.28
CA THR A 25 2.84 7.50 28.22
C THR A 25 1.82 8.21 29.12
N HIS A 26 0.55 8.20 28.74
CA HIS A 26 -0.56 8.78 29.51
C HIS A 26 -1.84 8.02 29.23
N ASN A 27 -2.71 7.85 30.23
CA ASN A 27 -4.02 7.21 30.02
C ASN A 27 -4.71 7.73 28.77
N SER A 28 -5.06 6.84 27.86
CA SER A 28 -5.52 7.18 26.52
C SER A 28 -6.78 6.45 26.10
N ASN A 29 -7.61 7.12 25.34
CA ASN A 29 -8.73 6.48 24.65
C ASN A 29 -8.24 5.83 23.36
N LEU A 30 -8.57 4.56 23.17
CA LEU A 30 -8.47 3.87 21.90
C LEU A 30 -9.74 4.17 21.10
N ARG A 31 -9.60 4.71 19.88
CA ARG A 31 -10.72 5.25 19.09
C ARG A 31 -10.93 4.48 17.80
N SER A 32 -12.16 4.44 17.31
CA SER A 32 -12.51 3.73 16.07
C SER A 32 -11.98 4.40 14.80
N SER A 33 -11.65 5.70 14.86
CA SER A 33 -11.06 6.45 13.75
C SER A 33 -10.13 7.57 14.30
N PRO A 34 -9.25 8.15 13.47
CA PRO A 34 -8.23 9.12 13.90
C PRO A 34 -8.84 10.52 14.16
N SER A 35 -9.77 10.62 15.11
CA SER A 35 -10.47 11.85 15.47
C SER A 35 -10.86 11.84 16.94
N SER A 36 -10.74 13.01 17.60
CA SER A 36 -11.15 13.19 19.00
C SER A 36 -12.65 13.00 19.24
N GLY A 37 -13.47 13.18 18.20
CA GLY A 37 -14.92 12.98 18.23
C GLY A 37 -15.37 11.56 17.89
N SER A 38 -14.46 10.66 17.48
CA SER A 38 -14.84 9.31 17.12
C SER A 38 -15.13 8.42 18.32
N LYS A 39 -15.88 7.33 18.09
CA LYS A 39 -16.28 6.39 19.13
C LYS A 39 -15.06 5.82 19.84
N VAL A 40 -15.08 5.79 21.17
CA VAL A 40 -14.09 5.08 22.00
C VAL A 40 -14.40 3.60 21.94
N VAL A 41 -13.40 2.80 21.55
CA VAL A 41 -13.48 1.33 21.41
C VAL A 41 -12.68 0.61 22.50
N GLY A 42 -11.86 1.34 23.28
CA GLY A 42 -11.10 0.82 24.40
C GLY A 42 -10.42 1.95 25.18
N HIS A 43 -9.81 1.58 26.29
CA HIS A 43 -9.00 2.46 27.12
C HIS A 43 -7.63 1.83 27.33
N LEU A 44 -6.58 2.63 27.16
CA LEU A 44 -5.19 2.24 27.35
C LEU A 44 -4.65 2.96 28.58
N ALA A 45 -4.23 2.20 29.57
CA ALA A 45 -3.58 2.75 30.76
C ALA A 45 -2.15 3.20 30.44
N GLU A 46 -1.67 4.19 31.17
CA GLU A 46 -0.25 4.55 31.18
C GLU A 46 0.62 3.33 31.46
N GLY A 47 1.72 3.15 30.74
CA GLY A 47 2.60 1.99 30.82
C GLY A 47 2.13 0.77 30.03
N SER A 48 0.91 0.77 29.45
CA SER A 48 0.45 -0.36 28.64
C SER A 48 1.31 -0.49 27.37
N ALA A 49 1.70 -1.73 27.04
CA ALA A 49 2.32 -2.03 25.78
C ALA A 49 1.26 -2.10 24.66
N VAL A 50 1.59 -1.58 23.50
CA VAL A 50 0.78 -1.64 22.28
C VAL A 50 1.68 -1.95 21.08
N THR A 51 1.13 -2.67 20.11
CA THR A 51 1.79 -2.87 18.82
C THR A 51 1.36 -1.79 17.85
N ILE A 52 2.31 -1.05 17.28
CA ILE A 52 2.03 -0.04 16.26
C ILE A 52 1.65 -0.73 14.96
N LEU A 53 0.46 -0.43 14.45
CA LEU A 53 -0.07 -0.94 13.19
C LEU A 53 0.06 0.06 12.04
N SER A 54 0.32 1.35 12.34
CA SER A 54 0.61 2.38 11.34
C SER A 54 1.76 3.24 11.83
N LYS A 55 2.79 3.38 11.02
CA LYS A 55 4.00 4.15 11.35
C LYS A 55 3.77 5.66 11.33
N TYR A 56 2.73 6.13 10.64
CA TYR A 56 2.44 7.56 10.49
C TYR A 56 1.15 7.94 11.19
N PRO A 57 1.19 9.08 11.93
CA PRO A 57 -0.03 9.62 12.52
C PRO A 57 -0.98 10.10 11.42
N ASN A 58 -2.20 9.65 11.45
CA ASN A 58 -3.30 10.27 10.72
C ASN A 58 -3.95 11.32 11.65
N GLN A 59 -3.96 12.59 11.26
CA GLN A 59 -4.43 13.71 12.09
C GLN A 59 -3.84 13.71 13.52
N GLY A 60 -2.59 13.24 13.69
CA GLY A 60 -1.92 13.11 14.98
C GLY A 60 -2.25 11.81 15.73
N TYR A 61 -3.09 10.93 15.20
CA TYR A 61 -3.42 9.62 15.76
C TYR A 61 -2.62 8.51 15.06
N VAL A 62 -2.17 7.53 15.85
CA VAL A 62 -1.45 6.34 15.40
C VAL A 62 -2.35 5.12 15.60
N ARG A 63 -2.43 4.25 14.61
CA ARG A 63 -3.18 3.00 14.73
C ARG A 63 -2.36 1.99 15.51
N VAL A 64 -2.97 1.41 16.53
CA VAL A 64 -2.31 0.45 17.42
C VAL A 64 -3.22 -0.75 17.69
N GLN A 65 -2.60 -1.84 18.14
CA GLN A 65 -3.25 -3.00 18.70
C GLN A 65 -2.86 -3.10 20.18
N SER A 66 -3.82 -3.22 21.06
CA SER A 66 -3.61 -3.46 22.47
C SER A 66 -3.37 -4.94 22.78
N ALA A 67 -2.94 -5.24 23.98
CA ALA A 67 -2.61 -6.62 24.41
C ALA A 67 -3.81 -7.59 24.38
N ASP A 68 -5.03 -7.08 24.36
CA ASP A 68 -6.28 -7.85 24.22
C ASP A 68 -6.76 -7.94 22.76
N ASP A 69 -5.87 -7.70 21.79
CA ASP A 69 -6.13 -7.72 20.35
C ASP A 69 -7.12 -6.62 19.85
N THR A 70 -7.51 -5.68 20.70
CA THR A 70 -8.36 -4.58 20.27
C THR A 70 -7.56 -3.59 19.43
N THR A 71 -8.02 -3.32 18.20
CA THR A 71 -7.37 -2.35 17.31
C THR A 71 -8.10 -1.00 17.32
N GLY A 72 -7.33 0.07 17.21
CA GLY A 72 -7.90 1.42 17.16
C GLY A 72 -6.82 2.51 17.01
N TRP A 73 -7.22 3.75 17.22
CA TRP A 73 -6.39 4.94 17.07
C TRP A 73 -6.14 5.60 18.42
N VAL A 74 -4.87 5.86 18.73
CA VAL A 74 -4.44 6.59 19.93
C VAL A 74 -3.73 7.86 19.51
N TRP A 75 -3.83 8.92 20.33
CA TRP A 75 -3.10 10.17 20.07
C TRP A 75 -1.59 9.92 20.10
N GLY A 76 -0.89 10.20 19.01
CA GLY A 76 0.53 9.82 18.81
C GLY A 76 1.49 10.41 19.86
N LYS A 77 1.16 11.56 20.47
CA LYS A 77 1.96 12.14 21.56
C LYS A 77 1.88 11.35 22.87
N ASN A 78 0.93 10.41 22.96
CA ASN A 78 0.77 9.53 24.12
C ASN A 78 1.46 8.17 23.90
N LEU A 79 2.25 8.04 22.82
CA LEU A 79 3.12 6.89 22.55
C LEU A 79 4.55 7.26 22.94
N GLY A 80 5.17 6.45 23.79
CA GLY A 80 6.60 6.47 24.09
C GLY A 80 7.33 5.41 23.28
N GLU A 81 8.65 5.58 23.12
CA GLU A 81 9.49 4.51 22.57
C GLU A 81 9.41 3.30 23.51
N ALA A 82 9.19 2.11 22.96
CA ALA A 82 9.39 0.88 23.73
C ALA A 82 10.86 0.77 24.10
N GLU A 83 11.16 0.55 25.37
CA GLU A 83 12.52 0.17 25.76
C GLU A 83 12.89 -1.14 25.04
N ALA A 84 13.83 -1.03 24.09
CA ALA A 84 14.33 -2.19 23.38
C ALA A 84 15.02 -3.14 24.38
N PRO A 85 14.75 -4.46 24.35
CA PRO A 85 15.58 -5.39 25.07
C PRO A 85 17.02 -5.27 24.59
N SER A 86 17.94 -4.99 25.51
CA SER A 86 19.35 -4.80 25.25
C SER A 86 19.95 -6.08 24.63
N SER A 87 20.12 -6.07 23.33
CA SER A 87 20.98 -7.01 22.61
C SER A 87 22.13 -6.24 21.99
N GLY A 88 23.34 -6.72 22.21
CA GLY A 88 24.63 -6.13 21.97
C GLY A 88 24.93 -5.56 20.58
N PRO A 89 26.14 -5.00 20.33
CA PRO A 89 26.42 -4.11 19.22
C PRO A 89 26.42 -4.87 17.89
N GLY A 90 25.31 -4.81 17.21
CA GLY A 90 25.16 -5.19 15.82
C GLY A 90 24.93 -3.94 14.98
N SER A 91 25.78 -3.72 13.99
CA SER A 91 25.65 -2.67 12.96
C SER A 91 24.20 -2.42 12.55
N PRO A 92 23.84 -1.16 12.25
CA PRO A 92 22.55 -0.88 11.66
C PRO A 92 22.50 -1.58 10.30
N ALA A 93 21.89 -2.77 10.28
CA ALA A 93 21.50 -3.41 9.04
C ALA A 93 20.47 -2.46 8.40
N GLY A 94 20.89 -1.80 7.32
CA GLY A 94 20.00 -0.98 6.51
C GLY A 94 18.72 -1.73 6.24
N LEU A 95 17.60 -1.01 6.30
CA LEU A 95 16.29 -1.49 5.88
C LEU A 95 16.44 -2.11 4.48
N ALA A 96 16.57 -3.43 4.45
CA ALA A 96 16.44 -4.16 3.20
C ALA A 96 14.98 -4.04 2.81
N ALA A 97 14.68 -3.10 1.91
CA ALA A 97 13.41 -3.06 1.24
C ALA A 97 13.12 -4.47 0.74
N ARG A 98 12.03 -5.08 1.19
CA ARG A 98 11.58 -6.35 0.62
C ARG A 98 11.02 -6.02 -0.74
N VAL A 99 11.84 -6.28 -1.73
CA VAL A 99 11.50 -6.12 -3.13
C VAL A 99 10.41 -7.14 -3.48
N ALA A 100 9.37 -6.72 -4.21
CA ALA A 100 8.32 -7.61 -4.66
C ALA A 100 8.89 -8.82 -5.43
N PRO A 101 8.24 -10.00 -5.39
CA PRO A 101 8.70 -11.16 -6.15
C PRO A 101 8.92 -10.81 -7.62
N GLY A 102 10.17 -10.98 -8.11
CA GLY A 102 10.55 -10.63 -9.48
C GLY A 102 11.25 -9.28 -9.68
N ALA A 103 11.29 -8.42 -8.67
CA ALA A 103 12.03 -7.16 -8.72
C ALA A 103 13.54 -7.38 -8.49
N ARG A 104 14.36 -6.54 -9.11
CA ARG A 104 15.82 -6.60 -8.98
C ARG A 104 16.27 -5.87 -7.72
N ALA A 105 17.33 -6.34 -7.07
CA ALA A 105 17.98 -5.60 -6.00
C ALA A 105 18.38 -4.20 -6.49
N GLY A 106 17.91 -3.14 -5.81
CA GLY A 106 18.11 -1.74 -6.21
C GLY A 106 16.86 -1.01 -6.74
N ASP A 107 15.77 -1.72 -7.01
CA ASP A 107 14.54 -1.15 -7.60
C ASP A 107 13.60 -0.48 -6.57
N VAL A 108 14.12 -0.08 -5.43
CA VAL A 108 13.37 0.51 -4.28
C VAL A 108 12.57 1.78 -4.62
N HIS A 109 12.92 2.46 -5.71
CA HIS A 109 12.20 3.65 -6.18
C HIS A 109 11.01 3.34 -7.06
N ILE A 110 10.81 2.08 -7.43
CA ILE A 110 9.76 1.63 -8.34
C ILE A 110 8.72 0.78 -7.61
N TYR A 111 9.13 0.12 -6.52
CA TYR A 111 8.28 -0.75 -5.74
C TYR A 111 8.05 -0.20 -4.35
N PRO A 112 6.81 -0.28 -3.85
CA PRO A 112 6.52 0.14 -2.50
C PRO A 112 7.25 -0.74 -1.48
N ASN A 113 7.65 -0.13 -0.39
CA ASN A 113 8.03 -0.87 0.81
C ASN A 113 6.75 -1.45 1.43
N THR A 114 6.56 -2.76 1.34
CA THR A 114 5.34 -3.44 1.82
C THR A 114 5.11 -3.34 3.33
N GLN A 115 6.13 -2.98 4.11
CA GLN A 115 5.98 -2.69 5.54
C GLN A 115 5.40 -1.29 5.78
N GLU A 116 5.76 -0.31 4.93
CA GLU A 116 5.28 1.06 5.00
C GLU A 116 3.96 1.23 4.24
N THR A 117 3.85 0.59 3.08
CA THR A 117 2.72 0.69 2.15
C THR A 117 2.28 -0.71 1.71
N PRO A 118 1.58 -1.47 2.56
CA PRO A 118 1.09 -2.80 2.18
C PRO A 118 -0.03 -2.78 1.13
N GLY A 119 -0.57 -1.60 0.83
CA GLY A 119 -1.78 -1.44 0.04
C GLY A 119 -3.04 -1.60 0.89
N LYS A 120 -4.07 -0.79 0.60
CA LYS A 120 -5.31 -0.83 1.38
C LYS A 120 -6.52 -0.43 0.55
N GLY A 121 -7.55 -1.28 0.57
CA GLY A 121 -8.87 -0.97 0.02
C GLY A 121 -9.66 0.00 0.90
N ASP A 122 -10.56 0.77 0.29
CA ASP A 122 -11.58 1.55 0.97
C ASP A 122 -12.70 0.60 1.45
N PRO A 123 -12.97 0.50 2.76
CA PRO A 123 -14.00 -0.39 3.26
C PRO A 123 -15.43 0.00 2.81
N SER A 124 -15.62 1.21 2.30
CA SER A 124 -16.91 1.64 1.72
C SER A 124 -17.13 1.09 0.32
N VAL A 125 -16.08 0.62 -0.37
CA VAL A 125 -16.15 0.00 -1.68
C VAL A 125 -16.12 -1.52 -1.51
N THR A 126 -17.20 -2.19 -1.88
CA THR A 126 -17.38 -3.63 -1.74
C THR A 126 -17.77 -4.26 -3.06
N GLN A 127 -17.54 -5.56 -3.25
CA GLN A 127 -17.96 -6.29 -4.44
C GLN A 127 -19.46 -6.08 -4.76
N SER A 128 -20.30 -5.95 -3.74
CA SER A 128 -21.76 -5.79 -3.92
C SER A 128 -22.15 -4.40 -4.40
N ASN A 129 -21.29 -3.40 -4.26
CA ASN A 129 -21.64 -2.02 -4.61
C ASN A 129 -20.77 -1.40 -5.73
N ILE A 130 -19.81 -2.13 -6.32
CA ILE A 130 -18.94 -1.62 -7.41
C ILE A 130 -19.73 -0.99 -8.56
N ALA A 131 -20.88 -1.54 -8.91
CA ALA A 131 -21.74 -1.02 -9.98
C ALA A 131 -22.32 0.37 -9.68
N LYS A 132 -22.35 0.80 -8.42
CA LYS A 132 -22.84 2.12 -7.98
C LYS A 132 -21.72 3.13 -7.75
N ASN A 133 -20.47 2.66 -7.66
CA ASN A 133 -19.30 3.50 -7.46
C ASN A 133 -18.24 3.25 -8.56
N ILE A 134 -17.13 2.60 -8.31
CA ILE A 134 -15.96 2.55 -9.21
C ILE A 134 -16.27 2.11 -10.65
N CYS A 135 -17.23 1.20 -10.87
CA CYS A 135 -17.65 0.77 -12.20
C CYS A 135 -18.74 1.66 -12.82
N ASN A 136 -19.29 2.63 -12.08
CA ASN A 136 -20.35 3.50 -12.59
C ASN A 136 -19.77 4.54 -13.57
N LYS A 137 -20.39 4.66 -14.75
CA LYS A 137 -19.95 5.63 -15.78
C LYS A 137 -19.90 7.09 -15.33
N ASN A 138 -20.66 7.46 -14.30
CA ASN A 138 -20.73 8.82 -13.76
C ASN A 138 -19.81 9.01 -12.54
N TRP A 139 -19.13 7.95 -12.09
CA TRP A 139 -18.19 8.04 -10.99
C TRP A 139 -16.81 8.53 -11.48
N SER A 140 -16.12 9.29 -10.66
CA SER A 140 -14.78 9.78 -10.92
C SER A 140 -13.95 9.70 -9.65
N THR A 141 -12.66 9.42 -9.79
CA THR A 141 -11.68 9.47 -8.69
C THR A 141 -11.64 10.83 -8.01
N ASP A 142 -11.98 11.92 -8.71
CA ASP A 142 -12.04 13.27 -8.14
C ASP A 142 -13.05 13.39 -6.99
N SER A 143 -14.09 12.54 -6.98
CA SER A 143 -15.11 12.56 -5.93
C SER A 143 -14.59 12.05 -4.58
N VAL A 144 -13.48 11.35 -4.57
CA VAL A 144 -12.87 10.73 -3.37
C VAL A 144 -11.43 11.16 -3.13
N ARG A 145 -10.78 11.79 -4.13
CA ARG A 145 -9.39 12.23 -4.04
C ARG A 145 -9.20 13.29 -2.95
N PRO A 146 -8.25 13.11 -2.02
CA PRO A 146 -7.92 14.13 -1.04
C PRO A 146 -7.41 15.42 -1.69
N SER A 147 -7.53 16.55 -1.00
CA SER A 147 -7.02 17.82 -1.51
C SER A 147 -5.48 17.84 -1.54
N ASP A 148 -4.91 18.70 -2.41
CA ASP A 148 -3.46 18.86 -2.56
C ASP A 148 -2.77 19.23 -1.24
N SER A 149 -3.43 19.99 -0.36
CA SER A 149 -2.89 20.34 0.95
C SER A 149 -2.67 19.12 1.85
N VAL A 150 -3.52 18.11 1.73
CA VAL A 150 -3.40 16.83 2.45
C VAL A 150 -2.32 15.98 1.80
N THR A 151 -2.39 15.80 0.48
CA THR A 151 -1.48 14.91 -0.26
C THR A 151 -0.03 15.42 -0.24
N ASN A 152 0.20 16.74 -0.34
CA ASN A 152 1.55 17.31 -0.26
C ASN A 152 2.22 17.06 1.10
N LYS A 153 1.45 17.13 2.18
CA LYS A 153 1.97 16.80 3.51
C LYS A 153 2.33 15.32 3.62
N ILE A 154 1.43 14.44 3.18
CA ILE A 154 1.67 12.99 3.18
C ILE A 154 2.88 12.66 2.31
N LYS A 155 2.99 13.27 1.11
CA LYS A 155 4.14 13.07 0.22
C LYS A 155 5.47 13.39 0.90
N THR A 156 5.55 14.52 1.58
CA THR A 156 6.77 14.92 2.30
C THR A 156 7.13 13.91 3.39
N GLU A 157 6.14 13.42 4.13
CA GLU A 157 6.33 12.46 5.21
C GLU A 157 6.71 11.08 4.67
N THR A 158 6.05 10.60 3.62
CA THR A 158 6.35 9.29 3.00
C THR A 158 7.71 9.28 2.31
N MET A 159 8.10 10.34 1.59
CA MET A 159 9.45 10.44 1.02
C MET A 159 10.54 10.33 2.09
N LYS A 160 10.36 11.01 3.22
CA LYS A 160 11.28 10.90 4.35
C LYS A 160 11.35 9.48 4.92
N ALA A 161 10.21 8.82 5.02
CA ALA A 161 10.13 7.46 5.53
C ALA A 161 10.81 6.44 4.61
N TYR A 162 10.65 6.65 3.30
CA TYR A 162 11.33 5.85 2.28
C TYR A 162 12.83 6.19 2.15
N GLY A 163 13.31 7.21 2.90
CA GLY A 163 14.71 7.64 2.85
C GLY A 163 15.07 8.38 1.56
N PHE A 164 14.09 8.89 0.81
CA PHE A 164 14.32 9.63 -0.41
C PHE A 164 14.74 11.07 -0.09
N THR A 165 15.85 11.50 -0.65
CA THR A 165 16.46 12.82 -0.39
C THR A 165 16.54 13.70 -1.64
N ASP A 166 16.17 13.17 -2.78
CA ASP A 166 16.17 13.88 -4.06
C ASP A 166 14.89 14.73 -4.25
N ALA A 167 14.77 15.36 -5.42
CA ALA A 167 13.71 16.33 -5.66
C ALA A 167 12.32 15.68 -5.66
N ALA A 168 11.38 16.24 -4.89
CA ALA A 168 10.03 15.70 -4.76
C ALA A 168 9.22 15.66 -6.07
N ASN A 169 9.61 16.45 -7.09
CA ASN A 169 8.98 16.41 -8.40
C ASN A 169 9.43 15.25 -9.29
N HIS A 170 10.36 14.40 -8.80
CA HIS A 170 10.72 13.11 -9.43
C HIS A 170 9.77 11.99 -9.04
N TYR A 171 8.86 12.25 -8.11
CA TYR A 171 7.89 11.28 -7.59
C TYR A 171 6.48 11.83 -7.69
N GLU A 172 5.50 10.96 -7.77
CA GLU A 172 4.14 11.27 -7.39
C GLU A 172 3.81 10.61 -6.05
N LEU A 173 2.82 11.14 -5.34
CA LEU A 173 2.21 10.42 -4.24
C LEU A 173 1.11 9.56 -4.84
N ASP A 174 1.41 8.29 -5.00
CA ASP A 174 0.51 7.35 -5.64
C ASP A 174 -0.26 6.48 -4.64
N HIS A 175 -1.45 6.01 -5.05
CA HIS A 175 -2.22 5.02 -4.35
C HIS A 175 -1.82 3.64 -4.83
N LEU A 176 -1.18 2.81 -3.98
CA LEU A 176 -0.75 1.46 -4.36
C LEU A 176 -1.92 0.61 -4.87
N VAL A 177 -3.03 0.59 -4.13
CA VAL A 177 -4.34 0.20 -4.66
C VAL A 177 -5.02 1.48 -5.13
N SER A 178 -5.14 1.67 -6.43
CA SER A 178 -5.64 2.93 -6.99
C SER A 178 -7.10 3.22 -6.64
N LEU A 179 -7.46 4.50 -6.64
CA LEU A 179 -8.83 4.94 -6.31
C LEU A 179 -9.87 4.31 -7.22
N GLN A 180 -9.58 4.18 -8.50
CA GLN A 180 -10.48 3.52 -9.46
C GLN A 180 -10.65 2.02 -9.21
N ASN A 181 -9.78 1.41 -8.43
CA ASN A 181 -9.85 0.02 -7.99
C ASN A 181 -10.31 -0.11 -6.53
N GLY A 182 -10.93 0.95 -6.00
CA GLY A 182 -11.47 0.97 -4.65
C GLY A 182 -10.40 1.05 -3.56
N GLY A 183 -9.25 1.67 -3.86
CA GLY A 183 -8.21 1.94 -2.87
C GLY A 183 -8.62 3.03 -1.87
N CYS A 184 -8.08 2.93 -0.66
CA CYS A 184 -8.31 3.91 0.39
C CYS A 184 -7.68 5.26 0.01
N PRO A 185 -8.46 6.37 -0.02
CA PRO A 185 -8.00 7.63 -0.58
C PRO A 185 -6.99 8.38 0.30
N ASP A 186 -7.04 8.23 1.62
CA ASP A 186 -6.23 8.97 2.59
C ASP A 186 -5.48 8.09 3.59
N CYS A 187 -5.52 6.77 3.40
CA CYS A 187 -4.77 5.84 4.23
C CYS A 187 -3.29 5.87 3.84
N VAL A 188 -2.43 6.19 4.79
CA VAL A 188 -0.97 6.19 4.54
C VAL A 188 -0.45 4.81 4.14
N GLU A 189 -1.11 3.73 4.59
CA GLU A 189 -0.81 2.35 4.21
C GLU A 189 -1.09 2.05 2.73
N ASN A 190 -1.73 3.00 2.03
CA ASN A 190 -2.03 2.91 0.60
C ASN A 190 -1.31 3.97 -0.23
N LEU A 191 -0.55 4.86 0.39
CA LEU A 191 0.09 6.00 -0.27
C LEU A 191 1.61 5.88 -0.20
N TRP A 192 2.28 6.01 -1.34
CA TRP A 192 3.73 5.91 -1.43
C TRP A 192 4.31 6.87 -2.47
N PRO A 193 5.59 7.27 -2.32
CA PRO A 193 6.25 8.11 -3.32
C PRO A 193 6.70 7.24 -4.48
N GLU A 194 5.94 7.21 -5.56
CA GLU A 194 6.27 6.46 -6.76
C GLU A 194 7.12 7.29 -7.72
N ALA A 195 8.23 6.73 -8.18
CA ALA A 195 9.15 7.42 -9.05
C ALA A 195 8.66 7.48 -10.50
N TYR A 196 8.88 8.62 -11.16
CA TYR A 196 8.67 8.74 -12.62
C TYR A 196 9.82 8.13 -13.43
N GLY A 197 11.00 7.97 -12.86
CA GLY A 197 12.16 7.36 -13.47
C GLY A 197 12.89 6.45 -12.48
N ASP A 198 14.03 5.88 -12.90
CA ASP A 198 14.87 5.10 -11.99
C ASP A 198 15.90 6.00 -11.26
N PRO A 199 16.59 5.49 -10.21
CA PRO A 199 17.56 6.28 -9.44
C PRO A 199 18.74 6.84 -10.24
N GLN A 200 19.09 6.23 -11.37
CA GLN A 200 20.17 6.68 -12.25
C GLN A 200 19.68 7.70 -13.28
N HIS A 201 18.37 7.69 -13.56
CA HIS A 201 17.71 8.56 -14.52
C HIS A 201 16.47 9.21 -13.89
N PRO A 202 16.64 10.02 -12.83
CA PRO A 202 15.51 10.69 -12.18
C PRO A 202 14.82 11.61 -13.17
N MET A 203 13.50 11.53 -13.25
CA MET A 203 12.68 12.27 -14.20
C MET A 203 11.50 12.92 -13.50
N THR A 204 11.08 14.08 -14.01
CA THR A 204 9.74 14.59 -13.72
C THR A 204 8.70 13.85 -14.56
N GLN A 205 7.42 14.02 -14.22
CA GLN A 205 6.30 13.44 -15.00
C GLN A 205 6.39 13.78 -16.49
N ASP A 206 6.60 15.06 -16.82
CA ASP A 206 6.70 15.50 -18.21
C ASP A 206 7.89 14.90 -18.95
N GLN A 207 9.04 14.80 -18.27
CA GLN A 207 10.24 14.18 -18.85
C GLN A 207 10.01 12.69 -19.12
N ARG A 208 9.35 11.97 -18.19
CA ARG A 208 9.00 10.56 -18.35
C ARG A 208 8.02 10.36 -19.50
N ALA A 209 6.97 11.17 -19.57
CA ALA A 209 6.00 11.13 -20.66
C ALA A 209 6.66 11.40 -22.04
N ALA A 210 7.54 12.41 -22.11
CA ALA A 210 8.29 12.71 -23.33
C ALA A 210 9.25 11.59 -23.73
N TRP A 211 9.89 10.94 -22.75
CA TRP A 211 10.78 9.81 -22.97
C TRP A 211 10.01 8.59 -23.51
N ASN A 212 8.90 8.22 -22.89
CA ASN A 212 8.04 7.10 -23.34
C ASN A 212 7.52 7.32 -24.76
N LYS A 213 7.16 8.57 -25.12
CA LYS A 213 6.73 8.92 -26.48
C LYS A 213 7.82 8.68 -27.52
N LYS A 214 9.09 8.93 -27.17
CA LYS A 214 10.25 8.73 -28.06
C LYS A 214 10.71 7.27 -28.11
N ASN A 215 10.43 6.48 -27.07
CA ASN A 215 10.95 5.14 -26.89
C ASN A 215 9.81 4.14 -26.57
N PRO A 216 8.81 4.01 -27.46
CA PRO A 216 7.66 3.16 -27.19
C PRO A 216 8.11 1.69 -27.01
N GLY A 217 7.73 1.09 -25.87
CA GLY A 217 8.06 -0.29 -25.57
C GLY A 217 9.51 -0.54 -25.12
N SER A 218 10.31 0.53 -24.88
CA SER A 218 11.68 0.40 -24.40
C SER A 218 11.70 0.05 -22.90
N SER A 219 12.56 -0.90 -22.53
CA SER A 219 12.90 -1.26 -21.15
C SER A 219 14.22 -0.63 -20.68
N ALA A 220 14.76 0.35 -21.42
CA ALA A 220 16.05 0.97 -21.07
C ALA A 220 16.01 1.74 -19.75
N ILE A 221 14.83 2.25 -19.38
CA ILE A 221 14.55 2.82 -18.05
C ILE A 221 13.53 1.92 -17.36
N LEU A 222 13.75 1.70 -16.07
CA LEU A 222 12.84 0.88 -15.27
C LEU A 222 11.41 1.45 -15.27
N PRO A 223 10.38 0.59 -15.19
CA PRO A 223 9.01 1.04 -15.03
C PRO A 223 8.82 1.93 -13.82
N GLY A 224 7.83 2.79 -13.87
CA GLY A 224 7.43 3.70 -12.79
C GLY A 224 5.95 4.01 -12.91
N SER A 225 5.53 5.17 -12.38
CA SER A 225 4.11 5.52 -12.23
C SER A 225 3.30 5.42 -13.52
N LEU A 226 3.86 5.82 -14.67
CA LEU A 226 3.14 5.77 -15.96
C LEU A 226 2.84 4.32 -16.42
N GLU A 227 3.69 3.37 -16.08
CA GLU A 227 3.48 1.95 -16.37
C GLU A 227 2.44 1.36 -15.41
N LYS A 228 2.47 1.79 -14.15
CA LYS A 228 1.49 1.38 -13.15
C LYS A 228 0.09 1.90 -13.51
N ASP A 229 -0.05 3.12 -13.99
CA ASP A 229 -1.31 3.66 -14.53
C ASP A 229 -1.96 2.73 -15.56
N VAL A 230 -1.15 2.14 -16.46
CA VAL A 230 -1.66 1.19 -17.47
C VAL A 230 -2.21 -0.06 -16.80
N VAL A 231 -1.51 -0.59 -15.79
CA VAL A 231 -1.94 -1.76 -15.02
C VAL A 231 -3.22 -1.47 -14.24
N GLU A 232 -3.30 -0.32 -13.58
CA GLU A 232 -4.49 0.10 -12.84
C GLU A 232 -5.73 0.12 -13.71
N ASN A 233 -5.59 0.69 -14.91
CA ASN A 233 -6.67 0.74 -15.88
C ASN A 233 -7.09 -0.65 -16.35
N HIS A 234 -6.13 -1.55 -16.57
CA HIS A 234 -6.41 -2.93 -16.98
C HIS A 234 -7.11 -3.72 -15.88
N VAL A 235 -6.60 -3.65 -14.65
CA VAL A 235 -7.23 -4.29 -13.48
C VAL A 235 -8.63 -3.75 -13.22
N HIS A 236 -8.84 -2.43 -13.39
CA HIS A 236 -10.17 -1.83 -13.32
C HIS A 236 -11.12 -2.44 -14.35
N ASP A 237 -10.65 -2.58 -15.58
CA ASP A 237 -11.46 -3.17 -16.66
C ASP A 237 -11.77 -4.66 -16.38
N GLU A 238 -10.84 -5.41 -15.77
CA GLU A 238 -11.09 -6.79 -15.32
C GLU A 238 -12.13 -6.86 -14.18
N ILE A 239 -12.08 -5.93 -13.19
CA ILE A 239 -13.07 -5.85 -12.09
C ILE A 239 -14.46 -5.50 -12.64
N CYS A 240 -14.53 -4.55 -13.57
CA CYS A 240 -15.79 -3.98 -14.04
C CYS A 240 -16.39 -4.69 -15.27
N ARG A 241 -15.68 -5.65 -15.87
CA ARG A 241 -16.03 -6.28 -17.14
C ARG A 241 -17.47 -6.77 -17.24
N ASP A 242 -17.94 -7.46 -16.22
CA ASP A 242 -19.28 -8.05 -16.22
C ASP A 242 -20.35 -7.13 -15.58
N VAL A 243 -19.96 -5.91 -15.21
CA VAL A 243 -20.91 -4.91 -14.71
C VAL A 243 -21.61 -4.23 -15.87
N ARG A 244 -22.94 -4.29 -15.89
CA ARG A 244 -23.75 -3.71 -16.96
C ARG A 244 -23.52 -2.20 -17.08
N ASN A 245 -23.17 -1.73 -18.28
CA ASN A 245 -22.88 -0.32 -18.59
C ASN A 245 -21.71 0.26 -17.76
N ALA A 246 -20.74 -0.57 -17.41
CA ALA A 246 -19.55 -0.10 -16.72
C ALA A 246 -18.77 0.92 -17.57
N LYS A 247 -18.11 1.83 -16.87
CA LYS A 247 -17.10 2.71 -17.48
C LYS A 247 -15.84 1.87 -17.65
N MET A 248 -15.47 1.60 -18.88
CA MET A 248 -14.19 0.98 -19.19
C MET A 248 -13.13 2.06 -19.39
N SER A 249 -11.87 1.71 -19.17
CA SER A 249 -10.75 2.62 -19.34
C SER A 249 -10.51 3.00 -20.81
N THR A 250 -9.76 4.07 -21.05
CA THR A 250 -9.30 4.44 -22.38
C THR A 250 -8.32 3.43 -22.98
N TYR A 251 -7.69 2.63 -22.12
CA TYR A 251 -6.73 1.59 -22.49
C TYR A 251 -7.39 0.27 -22.92
N ALA A 252 -8.70 0.07 -22.65
CA ALA A 252 -9.43 -1.17 -22.98
C ALA A 252 -9.32 -1.60 -24.45
N LYS A 253 -9.12 -0.66 -25.39
CA LYS A 253 -8.91 -0.97 -26.81
C LYS A 253 -7.54 -1.58 -27.08
N LYS A 254 -6.51 -1.15 -26.34
CA LYS A 254 -5.13 -1.62 -26.51
C LYS A 254 -4.83 -2.84 -25.64
N TYR A 255 -5.38 -2.86 -24.44
CA TYR A 255 -5.21 -3.92 -23.45
C TYR A 255 -6.59 -4.37 -22.97
N PRO A 256 -7.35 -5.14 -23.78
CA PRO A 256 -8.69 -5.55 -23.41
C PRO A 256 -8.67 -6.52 -22.22
N ALA A 257 -9.56 -6.31 -21.27
CA ALA A 257 -9.80 -7.28 -20.20
C ALA A 257 -10.35 -8.58 -20.78
N THR A 258 -9.65 -9.69 -20.58
CA THR A 258 -10.02 -11.00 -21.11
C THR A 258 -10.71 -11.89 -20.07
N VAL A 259 -10.51 -11.59 -18.80
CA VAL A 259 -11.10 -12.27 -17.65
C VAL A 259 -11.82 -11.27 -16.75
N THR A 260 -12.67 -11.77 -15.86
CA THR A 260 -13.28 -10.99 -14.79
C THR A 260 -12.63 -11.38 -13.47
N VAL A 261 -12.24 -10.41 -12.67
CA VAL A 261 -11.71 -10.62 -11.33
C VAL A 261 -12.62 -10.01 -10.27
N THR A 262 -12.55 -10.52 -9.05
CA THR A 262 -13.22 -9.87 -7.91
C THR A 262 -12.51 -8.59 -7.53
N LEU A 263 -13.22 -7.67 -6.86
CA LEU A 263 -12.62 -6.46 -6.30
C LEU A 263 -11.40 -6.78 -5.43
N GLU A 264 -11.54 -7.73 -4.51
CA GLU A 264 -10.46 -8.16 -3.62
C GLU A 264 -9.24 -8.67 -4.39
N ARG A 265 -9.46 -9.50 -5.41
CA ARG A 265 -8.36 -10.00 -6.24
C ARG A 265 -7.67 -8.91 -7.04
N GLY A 266 -8.41 -7.96 -7.60
CA GLY A 266 -7.83 -6.81 -8.29
C GLY A 266 -7.01 -5.92 -7.34
N GLN A 267 -7.50 -5.69 -6.14
CA GLN A 267 -6.76 -4.95 -5.10
C GLN A 267 -5.48 -5.70 -4.67
N GLU A 268 -5.54 -7.02 -4.51
CA GLU A 268 -4.39 -7.85 -4.21
C GLU A 268 -3.31 -7.78 -5.31
N ILE A 269 -3.70 -7.86 -6.59
CA ILE A 269 -2.76 -7.74 -7.72
C ILE A 269 -2.01 -6.41 -7.64
N LEU A 270 -2.71 -5.29 -7.44
CA LEU A 270 -2.08 -3.98 -7.34
C LEU A 270 -1.16 -3.87 -6.11
N ALA A 271 -1.58 -4.41 -4.98
CA ALA A 271 -0.83 -4.34 -3.73
C ALA A 271 0.44 -5.22 -3.73
N THR A 272 0.45 -6.33 -4.47
CA THR A 272 1.48 -7.36 -4.32
C THR A 272 2.30 -7.64 -5.56
N ASP A 273 1.76 -7.45 -6.78
CA ASP A 273 2.40 -7.86 -8.03
C ASP A 273 1.98 -7.02 -9.26
N TRP A 274 1.79 -5.70 -9.10
CA TRP A 274 1.41 -4.86 -10.26
C TRP A 274 2.44 -4.94 -11.40
N TYR A 275 3.73 -5.07 -11.08
CA TYR A 275 4.77 -5.18 -12.11
C TYR A 275 4.74 -6.53 -12.85
N GLY A 276 4.48 -7.62 -12.15
CA GLY A 276 4.24 -8.92 -12.83
C GLY A 276 3.03 -8.86 -13.76
N CYS A 277 1.97 -8.18 -13.34
CA CYS A 277 0.83 -7.88 -14.22
C CYS A 277 1.26 -7.07 -15.45
N TYR A 278 2.04 -5.98 -15.27
CA TYR A 278 2.60 -5.21 -16.39
C TYR A 278 3.36 -6.07 -17.38
N GLN A 279 4.25 -6.95 -16.89
CA GLN A 279 5.02 -7.86 -17.75
C GLN A 279 4.12 -8.81 -18.54
N LYS A 280 3.09 -9.39 -17.93
CA LYS A 280 2.11 -10.24 -18.61
C LYS A 280 1.37 -9.48 -19.71
N MET A 281 0.92 -8.25 -19.43
CA MET A 281 0.26 -7.40 -20.42
C MET A 281 1.17 -7.10 -21.61
N MET A 282 2.45 -6.77 -21.35
CA MET A 282 3.42 -6.42 -22.41
C MET A 282 3.86 -7.62 -23.23
N SER A 283 3.87 -8.83 -22.68
CA SER A 283 4.27 -10.06 -23.37
C SER A 283 3.20 -10.68 -24.27
N GLY A 284 2.01 -10.15 -24.32
CA GLY A 284 0.95 -10.65 -25.19
C GLY A 284 -0.45 -10.52 -24.64
N ASN A 285 -0.72 -9.48 -23.85
CA ASN A 285 -2.03 -9.19 -23.27
C ASN A 285 -2.59 -10.37 -22.45
N GLN A 286 -1.72 -10.98 -21.65
CA GLN A 286 -2.14 -12.00 -20.70
C GLN A 286 -2.90 -11.36 -19.54
N PRO A 287 -3.92 -12.04 -18.97
CA PRO A 287 -4.62 -11.51 -17.80
C PRO A 287 -3.68 -11.36 -16.60
N CYS A 288 -3.98 -10.40 -15.73
CA CYS A 288 -3.24 -10.20 -14.49
C CYS A 288 -3.57 -11.25 -13.42
N ALA A 289 -4.74 -11.85 -13.49
CA ALA A 289 -5.22 -12.89 -12.58
C ALA A 289 -4.68 -14.28 -12.91
#